data_1230d398b9e6691bdf4172753fe1cec5
#
_entry.id   1230d398b9e6691bdf4172753fe1cec5
#
_cell.length_a   1.000
_cell.length_b   1.000
_cell.length_c   1.000
_cell.angle_alpha   90.00
_cell.angle_beta   90.00
_cell.angle_gamma   90.00
#
_symmetry.space_group_name_H-M   'P 1'
#
loop_
_entity.id
_entity.type
_entity.pdbx_description
1 polymer ?
#
loop_
_entity_poly.entity_id
_entity_poly.type
_entity_poly.pdbx_seq_one_letter_code
_entity_poly.pdbx_strand_id
1 'polypeptide(L)'
;EFSGQRRFIVGGLLGQFGVWTKSAVELLEEIKIARVENQISPEWLVKNTALTDANAALFDAANHFQGCLPGIHEILRRQGLLPTIHCLNPAEVLSPGQSEELTRVSEAYPWLRDDEFVHANRDRWLNED
;
A
#
# COMPACT_ATOMS: atom_id res chain seq x y z
N GLU A 1 16.76 2.61 -22.97
CA GLU A 1 16.32 2.40 -24.36
C GLU A 1 16.37 0.91 -24.68
N PHE A 2 15.27 0.37 -25.23
CA PHE A 2 15.24 -0.99 -25.76
C PHE A 2 15.08 -0.90 -27.29
N SER A 3 15.99 -1.53 -28.03
CA SER A 3 15.96 -1.57 -29.50
C SER A 3 15.84 -0.19 -30.17
N GLY A 4 16.49 0.83 -29.63
CA GLY A 4 16.44 2.21 -30.15
C GLY A 4 15.10 2.93 -29.92
N GLN A 5 14.15 2.31 -29.24
CA GLN A 5 12.86 2.94 -28.88
C GLN A 5 12.83 3.39 -27.42
N ARG A 6 12.37 4.60 -27.21
CA ARG A 6 12.12 5.11 -25.86
C ARG A 6 10.82 4.51 -25.32
N ARG A 7 10.89 3.86 -24.16
CA ARG A 7 9.75 3.31 -23.43
C ARG A 7 9.57 4.04 -22.12
N PHE A 8 8.33 4.15 -21.68
CA PHE A 8 7.99 4.77 -20.42
C PHE A 8 7.22 3.79 -19.54
N ILE A 9 7.49 3.83 -18.24
CA ILE A 9 6.63 3.21 -17.24
C ILE A 9 5.39 4.10 -17.12
N VAL A 10 4.21 3.53 -17.35
CA VAL A 10 2.94 4.27 -17.36
C VAL A 10 2.03 3.93 -16.19
N GLY A 11 2.38 2.90 -15.40
CA GLY A 11 1.64 2.45 -14.24
C GLY A 11 2.27 1.21 -13.65
N GLY A 12 1.67 0.67 -12.59
CA GLY A 12 2.07 -0.57 -11.92
C GLY A 12 0.85 -1.41 -11.58
N LEU A 13 1.06 -2.73 -11.50
CA LEU A 13 0.10 -3.70 -10.98
C LEU A 13 0.75 -4.33 -9.75
N LEU A 14 0.51 -3.74 -8.58
CA LEU A 14 1.16 -4.10 -7.33
C LEU A 14 0.14 -4.37 -6.23
N GLY A 15 0.47 -5.26 -5.29
CA GLY A 15 -0.34 -5.60 -4.12
C GLY A 15 -0.65 -4.39 -3.23
N GLN A 16 0.16 -3.34 -3.27
CA GLN A 16 -0.09 -2.10 -2.55
C GLN A 16 -1.43 -1.45 -2.89
N PHE A 17 -1.95 -1.61 -4.09
CA PHE A 17 -3.28 -1.12 -4.44
C PHE A 17 -4.41 -1.87 -3.72
N GLY A 18 -4.11 -2.94 -3.00
CA GLY A 18 -5.05 -3.66 -2.13
C GLY A 18 -5.34 -2.97 -0.80
N VAL A 19 -4.51 -2.01 -0.39
CA VAL A 19 -4.65 -1.20 0.84
C VAL A 19 -4.31 0.25 0.53
N TRP A 20 -4.88 1.20 1.29
CA TRP A 20 -4.63 2.63 1.12
C TRP A 20 -4.80 3.11 -0.34
N THR A 21 -5.79 2.53 -1.00
CA THR A 21 -5.99 2.64 -2.45
C THR A 21 -6.19 4.07 -2.91
N LYS A 22 -6.95 4.89 -2.14
CA LYS A 22 -7.16 6.30 -2.46
C LYS A 22 -5.84 7.07 -2.49
N SER A 23 -5.01 6.92 -1.46
CA SER A 23 -3.70 7.57 -1.40
C SER A 23 -2.74 7.09 -2.50
N ALA A 24 -2.81 5.81 -2.87
CA ALA A 24 -2.04 5.27 -4.00
C ALA A 24 -2.48 5.89 -5.35
N VAL A 25 -3.77 6.12 -5.54
CA VAL A 25 -4.29 6.81 -6.74
C VAL A 25 -3.83 8.27 -6.76
N GLU A 26 -3.91 8.98 -5.66
CA GLU A 26 -3.45 10.36 -5.54
C GLU A 26 -1.95 10.48 -5.83
N LEU A 27 -1.13 9.58 -5.27
CA LEU A 27 0.30 9.50 -5.55
C LEU A 27 0.59 9.27 -7.04
N LEU A 28 -0.20 8.43 -7.71
CA LEU A 28 -0.07 8.19 -9.15
C LEU A 28 -0.33 9.48 -9.95
N GLU A 29 -1.33 10.27 -9.57
CA GLU A 29 -1.59 11.54 -10.24
C GLU A 29 -0.46 12.56 -10.02
N GLU A 30 0.10 12.65 -8.81
CA GLU A 30 1.29 13.46 -8.54
C GLU A 30 2.49 13.04 -9.41
N ILE A 31 2.71 11.72 -9.56
CA ILE A 31 3.78 11.17 -10.42
C ILE A 31 3.57 11.58 -11.88
N LYS A 32 2.33 11.55 -12.37
CA LYS A 32 2.01 11.98 -13.74
C LYS A 32 2.34 13.46 -13.96
N ILE A 33 2.02 14.31 -13.00
CA ILE A 33 2.34 15.75 -13.04
C ILE A 33 3.84 15.95 -13.05
N ALA A 34 4.58 15.39 -12.08
CA ALA A 34 6.04 15.51 -11.99
C ALA A 34 6.75 15.03 -13.26
N ARG A 35 6.21 13.99 -13.92
CA ARG A 35 6.72 13.48 -15.19
C ARG A 35 6.58 14.50 -16.34
N VAL A 36 5.46 15.24 -16.39
CA VAL A 36 5.24 16.29 -17.41
C VAL A 36 6.17 17.45 -17.20
N GLU A 37 6.37 17.85 -15.95
CA GLU A 37 7.29 18.95 -15.57
C GLU A 37 8.75 18.60 -15.82
N ASN A 38 9.08 17.31 -16.00
CA ASN A 38 10.43 16.78 -16.20
C ASN A 38 11.43 17.23 -15.12
N GLN A 39 10.92 17.46 -13.90
CA GLN A 39 11.68 17.81 -12.72
C GLN A 39 11.34 16.85 -11.58
N ILE A 40 12.36 16.39 -10.88
CA ILE A 40 12.20 15.53 -9.70
C ILE A 40 12.76 16.30 -8.50
N SER A 41 11.89 16.72 -7.59
CA SER A 41 12.32 17.33 -6.34
C SER A 41 12.94 16.28 -5.41
N PRO A 42 13.85 16.66 -4.49
CA PRO A 42 14.40 15.74 -3.49
C PRO A 42 13.34 15.05 -2.61
N GLU A 43 12.16 15.63 -2.47
CA GLU A 43 11.04 15.06 -1.72
C GLU A 43 10.58 13.71 -2.28
N TRP A 44 10.74 13.48 -3.58
CA TRP A 44 10.43 12.18 -4.18
C TRP A 44 11.32 11.05 -3.65
N LEU A 45 12.57 11.35 -3.26
CA LEU A 45 13.45 10.37 -2.63
C LEU A 45 12.94 10.00 -1.23
N VAL A 46 12.44 10.99 -0.49
CA VAL A 46 11.84 10.77 0.83
C VAL A 46 10.55 9.93 0.71
N LYS A 47 9.65 10.31 -0.22
CA LYS A 47 8.44 9.53 -0.50
C LYS A 47 8.76 8.10 -0.92
N ASN A 48 9.76 7.90 -1.79
CA ASN A 48 10.18 6.57 -2.22
C ASN A 48 10.70 5.72 -1.06
N THR A 49 11.50 6.29 -0.17
CA THR A 49 12.02 5.57 1.00
C THR A 49 10.88 5.17 1.94
N ALA A 50 9.97 6.10 2.25
CA ALA A 50 8.81 5.83 3.10
C ALA A 50 7.90 4.74 2.51
N LEU A 51 7.64 4.80 1.20
CA LEU A 51 6.84 3.81 0.50
C LEU A 51 7.50 2.42 0.51
N THR A 52 8.82 2.38 0.31
CA THR A 52 9.58 1.12 0.34
C THR A 52 9.56 0.50 1.73
N ASP A 53 9.72 1.29 2.78
CA ASP A 53 9.66 0.82 4.18
C ASP A 53 8.25 0.32 4.53
N ALA A 54 7.21 1.07 4.17
CA ALA A 54 5.83 0.64 4.38
C ALA A 54 5.50 -0.67 3.65
N ASN A 55 5.97 -0.82 2.41
CA ASN A 55 5.79 -2.06 1.65
C ASN A 55 6.59 -3.23 2.24
N ALA A 56 7.77 -2.99 2.80
CA ALA A 56 8.55 -4.03 3.46
C ALA A 56 7.79 -4.62 4.67
N ALA A 57 7.13 -3.78 5.46
CA ALA A 57 6.30 -4.21 6.57
C ALA A 57 5.00 -4.90 6.08
N LEU A 58 4.32 -4.30 5.09
CA LEU A 58 3.04 -4.79 4.56
C LEU A 58 3.18 -6.18 3.94
N PHE A 59 4.19 -6.37 3.12
CA PHE A 59 4.44 -7.61 2.39
C PHE A 59 5.39 -8.57 3.09
N ASP A 60 5.84 -8.21 4.29
CA ASP A 60 6.69 -9.07 5.13
C ASP A 60 7.99 -9.50 4.44
N ALA A 61 8.68 -8.54 3.85
CA ALA A 61 9.92 -8.78 3.12
C ALA A 61 11.01 -9.44 4.00
N ALA A 62 11.05 -9.10 5.30
CA ALA A 62 11.99 -9.66 6.27
C ALA A 62 11.81 -11.18 6.47
N ASN A 63 10.60 -11.70 6.25
CA ASN A 63 10.25 -13.12 6.43
C ASN A 63 9.91 -13.79 5.09
N HIS A 64 10.60 -13.41 4.03
CA HIS A 64 10.43 -14.00 2.69
C HIS A 64 8.98 -13.94 2.18
N PHE A 65 8.26 -12.87 2.52
CA PHE A 65 6.87 -12.61 2.13
C PHE A 65 5.82 -13.59 2.68
N GLN A 66 6.14 -14.34 3.73
CA GLN A 66 5.22 -15.32 4.34
C GLN A 66 3.95 -14.65 4.89
N GLY A 67 4.10 -13.47 5.49
CA GLY A 67 2.99 -12.67 6.03
C GLY A 67 2.37 -11.70 5.02
N CYS A 68 2.60 -11.85 3.70
CA CYS A 68 2.13 -10.91 2.69
C CYS A 68 0.60 -10.76 2.67
N LEU A 69 -0.14 -11.84 2.50
CA LEU A 69 -1.61 -11.81 2.48
C LEU A 69 -2.20 -11.42 3.84
N PRO A 70 -1.77 -12.01 4.98
CA PRO A 70 -2.23 -11.58 6.29
C PRO A 70 -1.92 -10.12 6.60
N GLY A 71 -0.81 -9.58 6.10
CA GLY A 71 -0.45 -8.17 6.25
C GLY A 71 -1.45 -7.23 5.56
N ILE A 72 -1.84 -7.55 4.33
CA ILE A 72 -2.90 -6.85 3.59
C ILE A 72 -4.23 -6.95 4.36
N HIS A 73 -4.62 -8.17 4.76
CA HIS A 73 -5.86 -8.40 5.50
C HIS A 73 -5.88 -7.64 6.84
N GLU A 74 -4.74 -7.52 7.53
CA GLU A 74 -4.67 -6.80 8.80
C GLU A 74 -4.94 -5.29 8.61
N ILE A 75 -4.41 -4.65 7.56
CA ILE A 75 -4.74 -3.25 7.27
C ILE A 75 -6.23 -3.12 6.94
N LEU A 76 -6.79 -3.97 6.09
CA LEU A 76 -8.21 -3.94 5.76
C LEU A 76 -9.10 -4.20 6.99
N ARG A 77 -8.67 -5.08 7.89
CA ARG A 77 -9.36 -5.34 9.16
C ARG A 77 -9.32 -4.11 10.08
N ARG A 78 -8.17 -3.43 10.18
CA ARG A 78 -8.05 -2.18 10.96
C ARG A 78 -8.97 -1.09 10.41
N GLN A 79 -9.17 -1.04 9.10
CA GLN A 79 -10.10 -0.13 8.43
C GLN A 79 -11.57 -0.57 8.55
N GLY A 80 -11.83 -1.79 9.09
CA GLY A 80 -13.17 -2.34 9.24
C GLY A 80 -13.79 -2.87 7.95
N LEU A 81 -12.97 -3.08 6.89
CA LEU A 81 -13.38 -3.67 5.62
C LEU A 81 -13.42 -5.20 5.65
N LEU A 82 -12.64 -5.81 6.54
CA LEU A 82 -12.66 -7.25 6.79
C LEU A 82 -12.93 -7.54 8.26
N PRO A 83 -13.70 -8.58 8.58
CA PRO A 83 -13.94 -8.99 9.96
C PRO A 83 -12.75 -9.71 10.59
N THR A 84 -11.90 -10.35 9.77
CA THR A 84 -10.76 -11.16 10.21
C THR A 84 -9.61 -11.08 9.22
N ILE A 85 -8.43 -11.60 9.60
CA ILE A 85 -7.25 -11.72 8.74
C ILE A 85 -7.10 -13.13 8.12
N HIS A 86 -8.12 -13.99 8.24
CA HIS A 86 -8.04 -15.36 7.76
C HIS A 86 -7.74 -15.41 6.26
N CYS A 87 -6.82 -16.29 5.90
CA CYS A 87 -6.47 -16.62 4.53
C CYS A 87 -7.07 -17.99 4.15
N LEU A 88 -7.17 -18.27 2.85
CA LEU A 88 -7.63 -19.58 2.35
C LEU A 88 -6.72 -20.72 2.83
N ASN A 89 -5.42 -20.47 2.87
CA ASN A 89 -4.47 -21.37 3.52
C ASN A 89 -4.34 -20.96 4.99
N PRO A 90 -4.77 -21.79 5.95
CA PRO A 90 -4.72 -21.46 7.37
C PRO A 90 -3.30 -21.34 7.94
N ALA A 91 -2.27 -21.78 7.21
CA ALA A 91 -0.88 -21.57 7.57
C ALA A 91 -0.38 -20.15 7.27
N GLU A 92 -1.10 -19.38 6.46
CA GLU A 92 -0.78 -17.98 6.16
C GLU A 92 -1.27 -17.10 7.32
N VAL A 93 -0.35 -16.73 8.19
CA VAL A 93 -0.55 -15.87 9.35
C VAL A 93 0.48 -14.74 9.38
N LEU A 94 0.22 -13.71 10.16
CA LEU A 94 1.23 -12.66 10.37
C LEU A 94 2.50 -13.28 10.97
N SER A 95 3.64 -12.89 10.44
CA SER A 95 4.93 -13.25 11.02
C SER A 95 5.12 -12.58 12.39
N PRO A 96 5.94 -13.17 13.29
CA PRO A 96 6.25 -12.54 14.57
C PRO A 96 6.76 -11.11 14.40
N GLY A 97 6.14 -10.13 15.07
CA GLY A 97 6.50 -8.72 15.02
C GLY A 97 5.91 -7.95 13.82
N GLN A 98 5.28 -8.61 12.85
CA GLN A 98 4.73 -7.92 11.68
C GLN A 98 3.59 -6.96 12.04
N SER A 99 2.74 -7.32 13.00
CA SER A 99 1.65 -6.43 13.45
C SER A 99 2.18 -5.11 14.02
N GLU A 100 3.26 -5.17 14.78
CA GLU A 100 3.98 -4.02 15.34
C GLU A 100 4.59 -3.16 14.23
N GLU A 101 5.21 -3.80 13.24
CA GLU A 101 5.76 -3.09 12.08
C GLU A 101 4.67 -2.41 11.23
N LEU A 102 3.52 -3.04 11.04
CA LEU A 102 2.36 -2.40 10.40
C LEU A 102 1.87 -1.16 11.17
N THR A 103 1.90 -1.22 12.50
CA THR A 103 1.57 -0.07 13.35
C THR A 103 2.61 1.03 13.19
N ARG A 104 3.89 0.69 13.26
CA ARG A 104 5.01 1.63 13.10
C ARG A 104 4.92 2.40 11.78
N VAL A 105 4.76 1.70 10.65
CA VAL A 105 4.70 2.37 9.34
C VAL A 105 3.43 3.20 9.17
N SER A 106 2.30 2.75 9.73
CA SER A 106 1.05 3.51 9.70
C SER A 106 1.16 4.82 10.48
N GLU A 107 1.90 4.86 11.58
CA GLU A 107 2.16 6.06 12.38
C GLU A 107 3.24 6.95 11.75
N ALA A 108 4.30 6.35 11.20
CA ALA A 108 5.41 7.07 10.60
C ALA A 108 5.01 7.76 9.28
N TYR A 109 4.08 7.18 8.52
CA TYR A 109 3.70 7.64 7.18
C TYR A 109 2.21 7.90 7.04
N PRO A 110 1.63 8.85 7.79
CA PRO A 110 0.18 9.11 7.78
C PRO A 110 -0.36 9.50 6.40
N TRP A 111 0.47 10.04 5.52
CA TRP A 111 0.10 10.41 4.15
C TRP A 111 -0.20 9.21 3.24
N LEU A 112 0.25 7.99 3.59
CA LEU A 112 -0.10 6.76 2.87
C LEU A 112 -1.50 6.26 3.24
N ARG A 113 -2.03 6.66 4.39
CA ARG A 113 -3.30 6.16 4.92
C ARG A 113 -4.48 6.89 4.28
N ASP A 114 -5.57 6.15 4.07
CA ASP A 114 -6.84 6.68 3.60
C ASP A 114 -8.01 6.34 4.55
N ASP A 115 -7.71 6.14 5.83
CA ASP A 115 -8.65 5.64 6.84
C ASP A 115 -9.90 6.53 6.97
N GLU A 116 -9.77 7.85 6.88
CA GLU A 116 -10.92 8.78 6.93
C GLU A 116 -11.85 8.57 5.74
N PHE A 117 -11.27 8.38 4.55
CA PHE A 117 -12.05 8.10 3.34
C PHE A 117 -12.76 6.74 3.43
N VAL A 118 -12.06 5.71 3.90
CA VAL A 118 -12.66 4.39 4.12
C VAL A 118 -13.79 4.49 5.15
N HIS A 119 -13.54 5.14 6.29
CA HIS A 119 -14.55 5.31 7.33
C HIS A 119 -15.82 6.02 6.84
N ALA A 120 -15.65 7.06 6.04
CA ALA A 120 -16.78 7.82 5.47
C ALA A 120 -17.62 7.03 4.44
N ASN A 121 -17.07 5.98 3.85
CA ASN A 121 -17.72 5.23 2.76
C ASN A 121 -18.01 3.77 3.09
N ARG A 122 -17.35 3.21 4.10
CA ARG A 122 -17.40 1.79 4.46
C ARG A 122 -18.81 1.25 4.61
N ASP A 123 -19.65 1.93 5.37
CA ASP A 123 -21.00 1.43 5.66
C ASP A 123 -21.87 1.38 4.41
N ARG A 124 -21.68 2.30 3.47
CA ARG A 124 -22.34 2.24 2.16
C ARG A 124 -21.83 1.04 1.35
N TRP A 125 -20.51 0.82 1.30
CA TRP A 125 -19.92 -0.26 0.51
C TRP A 125 -20.27 -1.66 1.02
N LEU A 126 -20.41 -1.84 2.34
CA LEU A 126 -20.68 -3.13 2.96
C LEU A 126 -22.19 -3.45 3.08
N ASN A 127 -23.08 -2.46 2.93
CA ASN A 127 -24.54 -2.63 3.06
C ASN A 127 -25.29 -2.45 1.75
N GLU A 128 -24.59 -2.25 0.62
CA GLU A 128 -25.25 -2.29 -0.70
C GLU A 128 -25.53 -3.76 -1.05
N ASP A 129 -26.81 -4.17 -0.94
CA ASP A 129 -27.36 -5.44 -1.42
C ASP A 129 -27.45 -5.48 -2.96
#